data_d51dc78f9e997f785acc43172c298bc0
#
_entry.id   d51dc78f9e997f785acc43172c298bc0
#
_cell.length_a   1.000
_cell.length_b   1.000
_cell.length_c   1.000
_cell.angle_alpha   90.00
_cell.angle_beta   90.00
_cell.angle_gamma   90.00
#
_symmetry.space_group_name_H-M   'P 1'
#
loop_
_entity.id
_entity.type
_entity.pdbx_description
1 polymer ?
#
loop_
_entity_poly.entity_id
_entity_poly.type
_entity_poly.pdbx_seq_one_letter_code
_entity_poly.pdbx_strand_id
1 'polypeptide(L)'
;MIHLPPAALEAHVAILGKTGSGKTYRAKGYVEDLLREGRRVVILDPTDAWWGLRSNAAGDGPGFPITVFGGSHADVPINEHAGEALGELLGREPINAIISLDGMGRGEMHRFAERFLEALYRVNQQPVYLILDEADEFAPQSGERGTERLLGATDRIVRRGRKKGFRVWMISQRPAVLNKNVLTQANTLIAMRLPASQDRKAIEAWIKGQADEAQAGRAAR
;
A
#
# COMPACT_ATOMS: atom_id res chain seq x y z
N MET A 1 8.52 -14.56 -15.27
CA MET A 1 8.07 -13.52 -14.31
C MET A 1 9.07 -13.49 -13.16
N ILE A 2 9.46 -12.32 -12.65
CA ILE A 2 10.35 -12.26 -11.47
C ILE A 2 9.44 -12.45 -10.24
N HIS A 3 9.62 -13.56 -9.52
CA HIS A 3 8.92 -13.79 -8.25
C HIS A 3 9.64 -13.07 -7.12
N LEU A 4 8.88 -12.59 -6.15
CA LEU A 4 9.45 -12.06 -4.92
C LEU A 4 10.01 -13.21 -4.07
N PRO A 5 11.18 -13.03 -3.44
CA PRO A 5 11.65 -14.03 -2.51
C PRO A 5 10.68 -14.15 -1.31
N PRO A 6 10.51 -15.34 -0.71
CA PRO A 6 9.58 -15.54 0.42
C PRO A 6 9.77 -14.54 1.57
N ALA A 7 11.03 -14.17 1.86
CA ALA A 7 11.34 -13.18 2.89
C ALA A 7 10.75 -11.79 2.60
N ALA A 8 10.60 -11.39 1.32
CA ALA A 8 9.97 -10.13 0.94
C ALA A 8 8.45 -10.18 1.15
N LEU A 9 7.82 -11.35 0.99
CA LEU A 9 6.39 -11.51 1.22
C LEU A 9 6.02 -11.33 2.69
N GLU A 10 6.90 -11.65 3.62
CA GLU A 10 6.65 -11.51 5.05
C GLU A 10 7.05 -10.12 5.62
N ALA A 11 7.34 -9.16 4.75
CA ALA A 11 7.87 -7.86 5.12
C ALA A 11 7.09 -6.71 4.47
N HIS A 12 7.42 -5.48 4.85
CA HIS A 12 6.97 -4.29 4.12
C HIS A 12 7.79 -4.14 2.84
N VAL A 13 7.11 -3.78 1.75
CA VAL A 13 7.70 -3.65 0.41
C VAL A 13 7.44 -2.25 -0.13
N ALA A 14 8.42 -1.64 -0.78
CA ALA A 14 8.24 -0.44 -1.58
C ALA A 14 8.47 -0.77 -3.06
N ILE A 15 7.52 -0.39 -3.92
CA ILE A 15 7.59 -0.54 -5.38
C ILE A 15 7.57 0.86 -5.99
N LEU A 16 8.72 1.29 -6.47
CA LEU A 16 8.94 2.67 -6.87
C LEU A 16 9.29 2.76 -8.36
N GLY A 17 8.67 3.71 -9.06
CA GLY A 17 8.95 3.91 -10.47
C GLY A 17 8.01 4.92 -11.11
N LYS A 18 8.51 5.68 -12.08
CA LYS A 18 7.69 6.69 -12.78
C LYS A 18 6.51 6.06 -13.54
N THR A 19 5.56 6.90 -13.90
CA THR A 19 4.45 6.54 -14.80
C THR A 19 4.99 5.90 -16.09
N GLY A 20 4.37 4.82 -16.54
CA GLY A 20 4.78 4.08 -17.75
C GLY A 20 6.01 3.19 -17.56
N SER A 21 6.54 3.03 -16.34
CA SER A 21 7.63 2.07 -16.06
C SER A 21 7.16 0.62 -15.90
N GLY A 22 5.85 0.36 -15.94
CA GLY A 22 5.28 -0.95 -15.67
C GLY A 22 5.06 -1.26 -14.18
N LYS A 23 5.22 -0.26 -13.30
CA LYS A 23 5.10 -0.38 -11.84
C LYS A 23 3.79 -1.05 -11.41
N THR A 24 2.65 -0.48 -11.79
CA THR A 24 1.32 -1.00 -11.43
C THR A 24 1.09 -2.39 -12.02
N TYR A 25 1.50 -2.63 -13.26
CA TYR A 25 1.40 -3.96 -13.87
C TYR A 25 2.20 -5.02 -13.08
N ARG A 26 3.43 -4.68 -12.69
CA ARG A 26 4.28 -5.58 -11.89
C ARG A 26 3.69 -5.80 -10.49
N ALA A 27 3.22 -4.74 -9.86
CA ALA A 27 2.59 -4.81 -8.54
C ALA A 27 1.33 -5.69 -8.57
N LYS A 28 0.49 -5.57 -9.61
CA LYS A 28 -0.68 -6.45 -9.81
C LYS A 28 -0.26 -7.91 -9.90
N GLY A 29 0.76 -8.25 -10.68
CA GLY A 29 1.24 -9.63 -10.78
C GLY A 29 1.67 -10.22 -9.42
N TYR A 30 2.33 -9.43 -8.58
CA TYR A 30 2.68 -9.87 -7.23
C TYR A 30 1.44 -10.02 -6.32
N VAL A 31 0.46 -9.13 -6.43
CA VAL A 31 -0.80 -9.22 -5.68
C VAL A 31 -1.62 -10.44 -6.14
N GLU A 32 -1.64 -10.73 -7.44
CA GLU A 32 -2.24 -11.97 -7.95
C GLU A 32 -1.59 -13.21 -7.34
N ASP A 33 -0.26 -13.23 -7.18
CA ASP A 33 0.44 -14.35 -6.54
C ASP A 33 0.01 -14.48 -5.06
N LEU A 34 -0.12 -13.37 -4.32
CA LEU A 34 -0.66 -13.38 -2.96
C LEU A 34 -2.08 -13.95 -2.91
N LEU A 35 -2.95 -13.53 -3.82
CA LEU A 35 -4.34 -14.00 -3.88
C LEU A 35 -4.43 -15.48 -4.24
N ARG A 36 -3.56 -15.98 -5.15
CA ARG A 36 -3.46 -17.42 -5.48
C ARG A 36 -3.01 -18.27 -4.29
N GLU A 37 -2.17 -17.70 -3.43
CA GLU A 37 -1.73 -18.34 -2.18
C GLU A 37 -2.79 -18.23 -1.04
N GLY A 38 -3.96 -17.68 -1.32
CA GLY A 38 -5.02 -17.48 -0.31
C GLY A 38 -4.67 -16.42 0.73
N ARG A 39 -3.72 -15.53 0.43
CA ARG A 39 -3.36 -14.43 1.32
C ARG A 39 -4.45 -13.34 1.25
N ARG A 40 -4.74 -12.75 2.39
CA ARG A 40 -5.71 -11.66 2.50
C ARG A 40 -5.09 -10.35 2.05
N VAL A 41 -5.75 -9.68 1.09
CA VAL A 41 -5.28 -8.45 0.48
C VAL A 41 -6.34 -7.35 0.62
N VAL A 42 -5.91 -6.15 1.03
CA VAL A 42 -6.71 -4.93 1.07
C VAL A 42 -5.94 -3.84 0.34
N ILE A 43 -6.57 -3.23 -0.66
CA ILE A 43 -5.93 -2.25 -1.55
C ILE A 43 -6.62 -0.90 -1.38
N LEU A 44 -5.87 0.16 -1.05
CA LEU A 44 -6.31 1.54 -1.21
C LEU A 44 -5.88 2.03 -2.61
N ASP A 45 -6.85 2.34 -3.44
CA ASP A 45 -6.70 2.66 -4.87
C ASP A 45 -7.27 4.06 -5.18
N PRO A 46 -6.44 5.11 -5.25
CA PRO A 46 -6.90 6.45 -5.59
C PRO A 46 -7.31 6.63 -7.05
N THR A 47 -6.99 5.69 -7.93
CA THR A 47 -7.02 5.86 -9.39
C THR A 47 -7.94 4.87 -10.12
N ASP A 48 -8.70 4.07 -9.38
CA ASP A 48 -9.58 3.00 -9.91
C ASP A 48 -8.84 2.03 -10.85
N ALA A 49 -7.56 1.78 -10.57
CA ALA A 49 -6.70 0.98 -11.43
C ALA A 49 -6.76 -0.53 -11.14
N TRP A 50 -7.26 -0.96 -9.98
CA TRP A 50 -7.11 -2.32 -9.48
C TRP A 50 -8.32 -3.23 -9.73
N TRP A 51 -9.48 -2.70 -10.11
CA TRP A 51 -10.72 -3.47 -10.34
C TRP A 51 -10.53 -4.64 -11.31
N GLY A 52 -9.57 -4.54 -12.25
CA GLY A 52 -9.26 -5.59 -13.22
C GLY A 52 -8.79 -6.93 -12.59
N LEU A 53 -8.47 -6.99 -11.29
CA LEU A 53 -8.22 -8.26 -10.58
C LEU A 53 -9.46 -9.16 -10.53
N ARG A 54 -10.66 -8.63 -10.77
CA ARG A 54 -11.93 -9.36 -10.83
C ARG A 54 -12.17 -10.07 -12.17
N SER A 55 -11.35 -9.77 -13.16
CA SER A 55 -11.43 -10.40 -14.49
C SER A 55 -10.20 -11.27 -14.71
N ASN A 56 -10.36 -12.33 -15.49
CA ASN A 56 -9.22 -13.08 -15.99
C ASN A 56 -8.41 -12.27 -17.01
N ALA A 57 -7.23 -12.76 -17.39
CA ALA A 57 -6.35 -12.05 -18.33
C ALA A 57 -6.94 -11.89 -19.74
N ALA A 58 -7.90 -12.74 -20.14
CA ALA A 58 -8.58 -12.65 -21.43
C ALA A 58 -9.77 -11.68 -21.40
N GLY A 59 -10.25 -11.31 -20.20
CA GLY A 59 -11.38 -10.40 -20.01
C GLY A 59 -12.76 -11.06 -20.23
N ASP A 60 -12.82 -12.37 -20.40
CA ASP A 60 -14.02 -13.14 -20.73
C ASP A 60 -14.53 -14.02 -19.56
N GLY A 61 -13.88 -13.98 -18.43
CA GLY A 61 -14.25 -14.77 -17.24
C GLY A 61 -13.85 -14.13 -15.93
N PRO A 62 -14.26 -14.76 -14.80
CA PRO A 62 -13.95 -14.25 -13.47
C PRO A 62 -12.46 -14.34 -13.16
N GLY A 63 -11.97 -13.33 -12.46
CA GLY A 63 -10.64 -13.31 -11.84
C GLY A 63 -10.69 -13.76 -10.37
N PHE A 64 -10.10 -12.96 -9.49
CA PHE A 64 -10.03 -13.27 -8.07
C PHE A 64 -11.33 -12.88 -7.33
N PRO A 65 -11.71 -13.63 -6.27
CA PRO A 65 -12.81 -13.25 -5.39
C PRO A 65 -12.37 -12.08 -4.49
N ILE A 66 -12.53 -10.87 -5.02
CA ILE A 66 -12.18 -9.62 -4.36
C ILE A 66 -13.36 -8.65 -4.49
N THR A 67 -13.78 -8.02 -3.39
CA THR A 67 -14.87 -7.06 -3.37
C THR A 67 -14.36 -5.66 -3.66
N VAL A 68 -15.04 -4.93 -4.54
CA VAL A 68 -14.72 -3.54 -4.88
C VAL A 68 -15.67 -2.59 -4.15
N PHE A 69 -15.10 -1.73 -3.33
CA PHE A 69 -15.80 -0.66 -2.62
C PHE A 69 -15.47 0.67 -3.29
N GLY A 70 -16.47 1.42 -3.74
CA GLY A 70 -16.31 2.72 -4.38
C GLY A 70 -15.79 2.67 -5.82
N GLY A 71 -15.60 3.84 -6.42
CA GLY A 71 -15.22 3.97 -7.82
C GLY A 71 -16.32 3.59 -8.79
N SER A 72 -15.97 3.52 -10.07
CA SER A 72 -16.92 3.23 -11.15
C SER A 72 -17.27 1.74 -11.31
N HIS A 73 -16.50 0.86 -10.66
CA HIS A 73 -16.65 -0.61 -10.76
C HIS A 73 -17.09 -1.24 -9.41
N ALA A 74 -17.71 -0.44 -8.55
CA ALA A 74 -18.07 -0.85 -7.19
C ALA A 74 -19.12 -1.97 -7.13
N ASP A 75 -18.87 -2.95 -6.27
CA ASP A 75 -19.92 -3.84 -5.75
C ASP A 75 -20.73 -3.14 -4.65
N VAL A 76 -20.04 -2.29 -3.87
CA VAL A 76 -20.62 -1.53 -2.77
C VAL A 76 -20.20 -0.06 -2.91
N PRO A 77 -21.12 0.86 -3.13
CA PRO A 77 -20.80 2.27 -3.17
C PRO A 77 -20.38 2.77 -1.78
N ILE A 78 -19.39 3.66 -1.75
CA ILE A 78 -18.92 4.30 -0.52
C ILE A 78 -18.86 5.82 -0.69
N ASN A 79 -18.85 6.53 0.44
CA ASN A 79 -18.58 7.95 0.51
C ASN A 79 -17.48 8.24 1.54
N GLU A 80 -17.08 9.49 1.68
CA GLU A 80 -16.02 9.92 2.59
C GLU A 80 -16.23 9.55 4.08
N HIS A 81 -17.46 9.27 4.49
CA HIS A 81 -17.80 8.94 5.87
C HIS A 81 -17.70 7.45 6.19
N ALA A 82 -17.64 6.59 5.16
CA ALA A 82 -17.62 5.13 5.32
C ALA A 82 -16.28 4.58 5.86
N GLY A 83 -15.23 5.40 5.96
CA GLY A 83 -13.87 4.95 6.28
C GLY A 83 -13.80 4.13 7.57
N GLU A 84 -14.39 4.63 8.67
CA GLU A 84 -14.33 3.92 9.96
C GLU A 84 -15.06 2.58 9.90
N ALA A 85 -16.29 2.56 9.42
CA ALA A 85 -17.11 1.34 9.35
C ALA A 85 -16.44 0.28 8.44
N LEU A 86 -15.89 0.71 7.30
CA LEU A 86 -15.19 -0.20 6.39
C LEU A 86 -13.87 -0.71 6.99
N GLY A 87 -13.13 0.15 7.71
CA GLY A 87 -11.93 -0.25 8.43
C GLY A 87 -12.21 -1.29 9.52
N GLU A 88 -13.32 -1.16 10.24
CA GLU A 88 -13.75 -2.16 11.22
C GLU A 88 -14.19 -3.47 10.55
N LEU A 89 -14.99 -3.39 9.50
CA LEU A 89 -15.44 -4.57 8.75
C LEU A 89 -14.24 -5.37 8.25
N LEU A 90 -13.37 -4.71 7.47
CA LEU A 90 -12.18 -5.35 6.90
C LEU A 90 -11.13 -5.73 7.95
N GLY A 91 -11.18 -5.17 9.15
CA GLY A 91 -10.32 -5.59 10.24
C GLY A 91 -10.76 -6.87 10.93
N ARG A 92 -12.07 -7.15 10.92
CA ARG A 92 -12.69 -8.33 11.57
C ARG A 92 -12.85 -9.49 10.59
N GLU A 93 -13.30 -9.19 9.36
CA GLU A 93 -13.65 -10.19 8.38
C GLU A 93 -12.49 -10.46 7.39
N PRO A 94 -12.25 -11.72 7.02
CA PRO A 94 -11.16 -12.10 6.11
C PRO A 94 -11.51 -11.85 4.63
N ILE A 95 -11.97 -10.64 4.31
CA ILE A 95 -12.40 -10.23 2.98
C ILE A 95 -11.20 -9.64 2.21
N ASN A 96 -11.02 -10.08 0.95
CA ASN A 96 -10.17 -9.39 -0.01
C ASN A 96 -10.91 -8.18 -0.54
N ALA A 97 -10.29 -6.99 -0.53
CA ALA A 97 -10.96 -5.76 -0.88
C ALA A 97 -10.09 -4.83 -1.74
N ILE A 98 -10.72 -4.22 -2.71
CA ILE A 98 -10.23 -3.01 -3.38
C ILE A 98 -11.11 -1.86 -2.91
N ILE A 99 -10.50 -0.80 -2.42
CA ILE A 99 -11.17 0.41 -1.99
C ILE A 99 -10.77 1.49 -2.97
N SER A 100 -11.61 1.68 -3.97
CA SER A 100 -11.43 2.74 -4.95
C SER A 100 -11.90 4.06 -4.36
N LEU A 101 -10.99 5.02 -4.33
CA LEU A 101 -11.23 6.38 -3.85
C LEU A 101 -11.38 7.37 -5.01
N ASP A 102 -11.42 6.83 -6.24
CA ASP A 102 -11.69 7.62 -7.44
C ASP A 102 -13.07 8.30 -7.34
N GLY A 103 -13.13 9.54 -7.77
CA GLY A 103 -14.33 10.38 -7.65
C GLY A 103 -14.43 11.12 -6.31
N MET A 104 -13.61 10.81 -5.30
CA MET A 104 -13.49 11.62 -4.09
C MET A 104 -12.55 12.82 -4.33
N GLY A 105 -12.93 13.98 -3.84
CA GLY A 105 -12.00 15.11 -3.74
C GLY A 105 -10.84 14.75 -2.81
N ARG A 106 -9.64 15.34 -3.03
CA ARG A 106 -8.44 15.00 -2.27
C ARG A 106 -8.64 15.05 -0.76
N GLY A 107 -9.34 16.09 -0.26
CA GLY A 107 -9.64 16.22 1.17
C GLY A 107 -10.60 15.14 1.69
N GLU A 108 -11.55 14.68 0.85
CA GLU A 108 -12.47 13.59 1.17
C GLU A 108 -11.73 12.26 1.25
N MET A 109 -10.88 11.99 0.26
CA MET A 109 -10.02 10.82 0.22
C MET A 109 -9.11 10.74 1.46
N HIS A 110 -8.49 11.85 1.85
CA HIS A 110 -7.62 11.89 3.03
C HIS A 110 -8.40 11.63 4.32
N ARG A 111 -9.61 12.23 4.48
CA ARG A 111 -10.48 11.97 5.66
C ARG A 111 -10.95 10.51 5.71
N PHE A 112 -11.35 9.97 4.57
CA PHE A 112 -11.71 8.56 4.47
C PHE A 112 -10.55 7.66 4.87
N ALA A 113 -9.37 7.85 4.25
CA ALA A 113 -8.20 7.02 4.46
C ALA A 113 -7.69 7.09 5.92
N GLU A 114 -7.69 8.28 6.54
CA GLU A 114 -7.36 8.46 7.96
C GLU A 114 -8.24 7.55 8.83
N ARG A 115 -9.56 7.71 8.72
CA ARG A 115 -10.52 6.95 9.53
C ARG A 115 -10.45 5.44 9.26
N PHE A 116 -10.30 5.08 8.00
CA PHE A 116 -10.14 3.70 7.58
C PHE A 116 -8.91 3.04 8.19
N LEU A 117 -7.74 3.67 8.06
CA LEU A 117 -6.48 3.13 8.56
C LEU A 117 -6.46 3.06 10.09
N GLU A 118 -7.02 4.06 10.78
CA GLU A 118 -7.14 4.04 12.25
C GLU A 118 -8.05 2.91 12.73
N ALA A 119 -9.20 2.74 12.13
CA ALA A 119 -10.15 1.68 12.49
C ALA A 119 -9.59 0.29 12.17
N LEU A 120 -9.01 0.12 10.97
CA LEU A 120 -8.38 -1.12 10.56
C LEU A 120 -7.25 -1.51 11.55
N TYR A 121 -6.37 -0.56 11.89
CA TYR A 121 -5.31 -0.81 12.88
C TYR A 121 -5.86 -1.18 14.26
N ARG A 122 -6.93 -0.53 14.69
CA ARG A 122 -7.54 -0.75 15.99
C ARG A 122 -8.02 -2.20 16.16
N VAL A 123 -8.69 -2.73 15.14
CA VAL A 123 -9.40 -4.03 15.28
C VAL A 123 -8.69 -5.22 14.66
N ASN A 124 -7.81 -5.03 13.67
CA ASN A 124 -7.15 -6.12 12.97
C ASN A 124 -6.21 -6.93 13.88
N GLN A 125 -6.34 -8.26 13.83
CA GLN A 125 -5.49 -9.23 14.54
C GLN A 125 -5.04 -10.38 13.62
N GLN A 126 -5.36 -10.32 12.33
CA GLN A 126 -5.07 -11.38 11.36
C GLN A 126 -4.08 -10.90 10.30
N PRO A 127 -3.32 -11.80 9.67
CA PRO A 127 -2.44 -11.42 8.57
C PRO A 127 -3.20 -10.70 7.46
N VAL A 128 -2.67 -9.55 7.01
CA VAL A 128 -3.24 -8.75 5.93
C VAL A 128 -2.14 -8.05 5.16
N TYR A 129 -2.21 -8.15 3.84
CA TYR A 129 -1.40 -7.35 2.93
C TYR A 129 -2.18 -6.07 2.61
N LEU A 130 -1.72 -4.96 3.17
CA LEU A 130 -2.26 -3.63 2.92
C LEU A 130 -1.46 -2.99 1.79
N ILE A 131 -2.09 -2.84 0.64
CA ILE A 131 -1.49 -2.23 -0.55
C ILE A 131 -1.93 -0.77 -0.61
N LEU A 132 -0.97 0.13 -0.61
CA LEU A 132 -1.18 1.56 -0.77
C LEU A 132 -0.69 1.94 -2.16
N ASP A 133 -1.61 2.06 -3.12
CA ASP A 133 -1.26 2.60 -4.44
C ASP A 133 -1.20 4.12 -4.36
N GLU A 134 -0.28 4.75 -5.09
CA GLU A 134 0.12 6.15 -4.91
C GLU A 134 0.33 6.51 -3.42
N ALA A 135 1.21 5.74 -2.76
CA ALA A 135 1.44 5.79 -1.32
C ALA A 135 1.83 7.17 -0.79
N ASP A 136 2.33 8.06 -1.64
CA ASP A 136 2.59 9.46 -1.31
C ASP A 136 1.32 10.27 -0.99
N GLU A 137 0.14 9.86 -1.44
CA GLU A 137 -1.13 10.45 -1.02
C GLU A 137 -1.48 10.09 0.44
N PHE A 138 -1.08 8.92 0.91
CA PHE A 138 -1.35 8.45 2.28
C PHE A 138 -0.22 8.74 3.27
N ALA A 139 0.97 9.03 2.77
CA ALA A 139 2.15 9.35 3.57
C ALA A 139 3.00 10.45 2.90
N PRO A 140 2.51 11.69 2.78
CA PRO A 140 3.26 12.78 2.15
C PRO A 140 4.50 13.17 2.98
N GLN A 141 5.59 13.58 2.30
CA GLN A 141 6.87 13.94 2.93
C GLN A 141 6.77 15.18 3.81
N SER A 142 6.06 16.19 3.42
CA SER A 142 5.94 17.45 4.16
C SER A 142 4.48 17.78 4.42
N GLY A 143 4.22 18.35 5.62
CA GLY A 143 2.91 18.66 6.11
C GLY A 143 2.12 19.61 5.21
N GLU A 144 1.42 19.07 4.27
CA GLU A 144 0.23 19.74 3.79
C GLU A 144 -0.71 19.82 4.97
N ARG A 145 -1.20 21.04 5.28
CA ARG A 145 -2.15 21.24 6.38
C ARG A 145 -3.31 20.26 6.26
N GLY A 146 -3.57 19.51 7.31
CA GLY A 146 -4.65 18.54 7.37
C GLY A 146 -4.27 17.10 7.00
N THR A 147 -3.01 16.80 6.64
CA THR A 147 -2.57 15.43 6.37
C THR A 147 -1.83 14.78 7.55
N GLU A 148 -1.60 15.52 8.64
CA GLU A 148 -0.81 15.05 9.79
C GLU A 148 -1.41 13.80 10.44
N ARG A 149 -2.75 13.74 10.55
CA ARG A 149 -3.45 12.59 11.13
C ARG A 149 -3.36 11.37 10.22
N LEU A 150 -3.57 11.55 8.92
CA LEU A 150 -3.44 10.49 7.93
C LEU A 150 -2.01 9.93 7.91
N LEU A 151 -1.00 10.81 7.87
CA LEU A 151 0.40 10.40 7.99
C LEU A 151 0.65 9.65 9.29
N GLY A 152 0.11 10.12 10.42
CA GLY A 152 0.21 9.46 11.72
C GLY A 152 -0.42 8.07 11.74
N ALA A 153 -1.58 7.89 11.10
CA ALA A 153 -2.25 6.60 10.96
C ALA A 153 -1.44 5.63 10.11
N THR A 154 -0.93 6.10 8.97
CA THR A 154 -0.07 5.30 8.06
C THR A 154 1.24 4.90 8.75
N ASP A 155 1.95 5.85 9.36
CA ASP A 155 3.21 5.61 10.07
C ASP A 155 3.03 4.59 11.21
N ARG A 156 1.92 4.68 11.95
CA ARG A 156 1.58 3.73 13.01
C ARG A 156 1.44 2.30 12.49
N ILE A 157 0.74 2.10 11.38
CA ILE A 157 0.58 0.78 10.76
C ILE A 157 1.94 0.24 10.31
N VAL A 158 2.72 1.06 9.60
CA VAL A 158 3.99 0.64 9.02
C VAL A 158 5.01 0.31 10.12
N ARG A 159 5.08 1.11 11.20
CA ARG A 159 6.05 0.86 12.28
C ARG A 159 5.61 -0.20 13.28
N ARG A 160 4.31 -0.29 13.57
CA ARG A 160 3.81 -1.10 14.70
C ARG A 160 2.84 -2.19 14.26
N GLY A 161 2.39 -2.19 13.00
CA GLY A 161 1.36 -3.10 12.51
C GLY A 161 1.83 -4.55 12.35
N ARG A 162 3.14 -4.80 12.22
CA ARG A 162 3.65 -6.16 12.00
C ARG A 162 3.15 -7.16 13.06
N LYS A 163 3.11 -6.77 14.34
CA LYS A 163 2.61 -7.61 15.44
C LYS A 163 1.09 -7.88 15.33
N LYS A 164 0.37 -7.04 14.60
CA LYS A 164 -1.06 -7.18 14.31
C LYS A 164 -1.33 -7.84 12.94
N GLY A 165 -0.31 -8.38 12.30
CA GLY A 165 -0.43 -9.09 11.03
C GLY A 165 -0.26 -8.23 9.78
N PHE A 166 -0.02 -6.93 9.89
CA PHE A 166 0.13 -6.08 8.69
C PHE A 166 1.41 -6.34 7.93
N ARG A 167 1.27 -6.46 6.61
CA ARG A 167 2.33 -6.37 5.60
C ARG A 167 1.95 -5.23 4.67
N VAL A 168 2.68 -4.12 4.71
CA VAL A 168 2.33 -2.92 3.93
C VAL A 168 3.19 -2.89 2.67
N TRP A 169 2.53 -2.78 1.53
CA TRP A 169 3.17 -2.58 0.24
C TRP A 169 2.88 -1.17 -0.25
N MET A 170 3.91 -0.38 -0.37
CA MET A 170 3.85 1.02 -0.79
C MET A 170 4.23 1.12 -2.26
N ILE A 171 3.31 1.58 -3.08
CA ILE A 171 3.54 1.75 -4.51
C ILE A 171 3.49 3.25 -4.79
N SER A 172 4.56 3.83 -5.34
CA SER A 172 4.61 5.25 -5.65
C SER A 172 5.42 5.54 -6.91
N GLN A 173 4.97 6.52 -7.65
CA GLN A 173 5.72 7.09 -8.79
C GLN A 173 6.63 8.25 -8.36
N ARG A 174 6.50 8.74 -7.13
CA ARG A 174 7.17 9.93 -6.62
C ARG A 174 7.88 9.66 -5.29
N PRO A 175 8.94 8.82 -5.25
CA PRO A 175 9.65 8.47 -4.01
C PRO A 175 10.13 9.69 -3.21
N ALA A 176 10.47 10.78 -3.87
CA ALA A 176 10.96 11.99 -3.21
C ALA A 176 9.91 12.72 -2.36
N VAL A 177 8.61 12.52 -2.64
CA VAL A 177 7.51 13.12 -1.87
C VAL A 177 6.83 12.14 -0.92
N LEU A 178 7.20 10.86 -0.97
CA LEU A 178 6.82 9.87 0.03
C LEU A 178 7.59 10.11 1.33
N ASN A 179 6.91 10.04 2.46
CA ASN A 179 7.51 10.28 3.76
C ASN A 179 8.70 9.33 4.02
N LYS A 180 9.86 9.90 4.33
CA LYS A 180 11.10 9.15 4.52
C LYS A 180 11.00 8.14 5.66
N ASN A 181 10.35 8.51 6.76
CA ASN A 181 10.18 7.63 7.91
C ASN A 181 9.32 6.41 7.58
N VAL A 182 8.32 6.59 6.69
CA VAL A 182 7.47 5.52 6.20
C VAL A 182 8.24 4.65 5.21
N LEU A 183 8.94 5.25 4.25
CA LEU A 183 9.72 4.52 3.25
C LEU A 183 10.84 3.66 3.89
N THR A 184 11.52 4.16 4.91
CA THR A 184 12.61 3.41 5.59
C THR A 184 12.13 2.16 6.30
N GLN A 185 10.83 2.00 6.56
CA GLN A 185 10.28 0.77 7.13
C GLN A 185 10.12 -0.37 6.11
N ALA A 186 10.26 -0.08 4.80
CA ALA A 186 10.29 -1.13 3.79
C ALA A 186 11.58 -1.95 3.91
N ASN A 187 11.43 -3.25 4.07
CA ASN A 187 12.56 -4.18 4.10
C ASN A 187 13.04 -4.55 2.69
N THR A 188 12.12 -4.45 1.73
CA THR A 188 12.40 -4.73 0.32
C THR A 188 12.00 -3.53 -0.52
N LEU A 189 12.89 -3.10 -1.39
CA LEU A 189 12.64 -2.02 -2.33
C LEU A 189 12.82 -2.52 -3.76
N ILE A 190 11.80 -2.34 -4.57
CA ILE A 190 11.80 -2.64 -6.01
C ILE A 190 11.81 -1.31 -6.74
N ALA A 191 12.96 -0.94 -7.26
CA ALA A 191 13.12 0.28 -8.06
C ALA A 191 13.00 -0.04 -9.54
N MET A 192 12.11 0.67 -10.20
CA MET A 192 11.99 0.67 -11.65
C MET A 192 12.56 1.98 -12.22
N ARG A 193 12.28 2.33 -13.47
CA ARG A 193 12.83 3.52 -14.09
C ARG A 193 12.49 4.80 -13.30
N LEU A 194 13.50 5.50 -12.79
CA LEU A 194 13.41 6.75 -12.04
C LEU A 194 14.35 7.80 -12.65
N PRO A 195 13.84 8.64 -13.56
CA PRO A 195 14.67 9.62 -14.26
C PRO A 195 15.04 10.83 -13.39
N ALA A 196 14.20 11.22 -12.44
CA ALA A 196 14.45 12.39 -11.61
C ALA A 196 15.55 12.15 -10.57
N SER A 197 16.47 13.12 -10.44
CA SER A 197 17.60 13.01 -9.51
C SER A 197 17.16 12.95 -8.04
N GLN A 198 16.12 13.69 -7.69
CA GLN A 198 15.54 13.69 -6.34
C GLN A 198 14.96 12.33 -5.95
N ASP A 199 14.32 11.64 -6.90
CA ASP A 199 13.78 10.29 -6.65
C ASP A 199 14.91 9.28 -6.45
N ARG A 200 15.99 9.38 -7.23
CA ARG A 200 17.19 8.53 -7.03
C ARG A 200 17.86 8.79 -5.69
N LYS A 201 17.96 10.06 -5.25
CA LYS A 201 18.49 10.42 -3.92
C LYS A 201 17.67 9.82 -2.78
N ALA A 202 16.35 9.71 -2.93
CA ALA A 202 15.51 9.06 -1.92
C ALA A 202 15.85 7.56 -1.79
N ILE A 203 16.12 6.88 -2.90
CA ILE A 203 16.55 5.47 -2.90
C ILE A 203 17.97 5.33 -2.35
N GLU A 204 18.90 6.19 -2.73
CA GLU A 204 20.27 6.19 -2.18
C GLU A 204 20.25 6.36 -0.65
N ALA A 205 19.40 7.25 -0.13
CA ALA A 205 19.23 7.44 1.31
C ALA A 205 18.67 6.18 1.99
N TRP A 206 17.71 5.49 1.35
CA TRP A 206 17.19 4.23 1.85
C TRP A 206 18.28 3.14 1.88
N ILE A 207 19.08 2.99 0.81
CA ILE A 207 20.18 2.01 0.74
C ILE A 207 21.20 2.25 1.85
N LYS A 208 21.59 3.52 2.08
CA LYS A 208 22.53 3.88 3.16
C LYS A 208 21.97 3.49 4.53
N GLY A 209 20.72 3.83 4.81
CA GLY A 209 20.07 3.48 6.07
C GLY A 209 20.05 1.98 6.34
N GLN A 210 19.76 1.16 5.33
CA GLN A 210 19.80 -0.31 5.46
C GLN A 210 21.22 -0.85 5.68
N ALA A 211 22.23 -0.26 5.07
CA ALA A 211 23.64 -0.65 5.28
C ALA A 211 24.09 -0.34 6.71
N ASP A 212 23.74 0.84 7.24
CA ASP A 212 24.07 1.25 8.59
C ASP A 212 23.41 0.34 9.64
N GLU A 213 22.13 -0.01 9.45
CA GLU A 213 21.43 -0.97 10.32
C GLU A 213 22.07 -2.37 10.27
N ALA A 214 22.48 -2.84 9.11
CA ALA A 214 23.15 -4.14 8.97
C ALA A 214 24.52 -4.16 9.67
N GLN A 215 25.28 -3.07 9.64
CA GLN A 215 26.55 -2.92 10.36
C GLN A 215 26.33 -2.87 11.86
N ALA A 216 25.36 -2.07 12.34
CA ALA A 216 25.02 -1.99 13.75
C ALA A 216 24.57 -3.34 14.33
N GLY A 217 23.77 -4.10 13.58
CA GLY A 217 23.33 -5.45 13.97
C GLY A 217 24.46 -6.49 14.02
N ARG A 218 25.55 -6.32 13.26
CA ARG A 218 26.76 -7.17 13.34
C ARG A 218 27.65 -6.81 14.52
N ALA A 219 27.72 -5.54 14.87
CA ALA A 219 28.54 -5.07 15.99
C ALA A 219 27.92 -5.38 17.36
N ALA A 220 26.62 -5.67 17.41
CA ALA A 220 25.87 -5.99 18.62
C ALA A 220 25.77 -7.50 18.93
N ARG A 221 26.37 -8.36 18.08
CA ARG A 221 26.49 -9.80 18.28
C ARG A 221 27.91 -10.21 18.69
#